data_d6c2e1906d2f146cbc34fcd0771dbd6f
#
_entry.id   d6c2e1906d2f146cbc34fcd0771dbd6f
#
_cell.length_a   1.000
_cell.length_b   1.000
_cell.length_c   1.000
_cell.angle_alpha   90.00
_cell.angle_beta   90.00
_cell.angle_gamma   90.00
#
_symmetry.space_group_name_H-M   'P 1'
#
loop_
_entity.id
_entity.type
_entity.pdbx_description
1 polymer ?
#
loop_
_entity_poly.entity_id
_entity_poly.type
_entity_poly.pdbx_seq_one_letter_code
_entity_poly.pdbx_strand_id
1 'polypeptide(L)'
;MEVVTGLGLFARGAVTVLRSPRLLLLGAVPALIVSVFYVAALIALVAWLPDLAVVVTPFADGWSDGARTTAHVAAGAAIAGAAATVAVVTFVAVTLAVGGPFYEKLAEIVDDELGAPPALATSWASSVARGVRDGLLLVGLSLLAAVPLFVLGLVPVAGPVLASVAAALVGGRLLMIELSAPALQRRGLDLRERRRLLRTRRALTWGVGIPTYLLAAIPLVAILAIPAGSAAATLLARELRGEPVRAPAQA
;
A
#
# COMPACT_ATOMS: atom_id res chain seq x y z
N MET A 1 19.21 -1.77 -19.61
CA MET A 1 20.09 -1.57 -18.43
C MET A 1 19.36 -0.91 -17.26
N GLU A 2 18.66 0.20 -17.41
CA GLU A 2 18.02 0.92 -16.28
C GLU A 2 16.97 0.11 -15.48
N VAL A 3 16.14 -0.72 -16.15
CA VAL A 3 15.19 -1.60 -15.43
C VAL A 3 15.92 -2.58 -14.51
N VAL A 4 17.02 -3.17 -14.99
CA VAL A 4 17.84 -4.10 -14.18
C VAL A 4 18.46 -3.37 -12.97
N THR A 5 18.93 -2.14 -13.18
CA THR A 5 19.41 -1.31 -12.07
C THR A 5 18.29 -1.04 -11.06
N GLY A 6 17.08 -0.74 -11.54
CA GLY A 6 15.90 -0.56 -10.68
C GLY A 6 15.54 -1.81 -9.89
N LEU A 7 15.53 -2.99 -10.53
CA LEU A 7 15.35 -4.27 -9.84
C LEU A 7 16.44 -4.50 -8.79
N GLY A 8 17.69 -4.11 -9.08
CA GLY A 8 18.79 -4.15 -8.11
C GLY A 8 18.56 -3.23 -6.92
N LEU A 9 18.00 -2.04 -7.11
CA LEU A 9 17.61 -1.14 -6.01
C LEU A 9 16.47 -1.75 -5.18
N PHE A 10 15.47 -2.35 -5.81
CA PHE A 10 14.41 -3.06 -5.10
C PHE A 10 14.96 -4.20 -4.25
N ALA A 11 15.79 -5.05 -4.83
CA ALA A 11 16.42 -6.16 -4.10
C ALA A 11 17.26 -5.67 -2.91
N ARG A 12 18.02 -4.57 -3.07
CA ARG A 12 18.78 -3.97 -1.96
C ARG A 12 17.86 -3.44 -0.87
N GLY A 13 16.81 -2.70 -1.20
CA GLY A 13 15.82 -2.22 -0.24
C GLY A 13 15.19 -3.37 0.54
N ALA A 14 14.80 -4.45 -0.15
CA ALA A 14 14.28 -5.66 0.47
C ALA A 14 15.31 -6.31 1.42
N VAL A 15 16.56 -6.48 0.99
CA VAL A 15 17.64 -7.03 1.83
C VAL A 15 17.91 -6.14 3.04
N THR A 16 17.91 -4.82 2.89
CA THR A 16 18.09 -3.87 4.00
C THR A 16 17.02 -4.05 5.07
N VAL A 17 15.75 -4.13 4.66
CA VAL A 17 14.64 -4.35 5.58
C VAL A 17 14.72 -5.73 6.24
N LEU A 18 14.96 -6.80 5.45
CA LEU A 18 14.99 -8.17 5.95
C LEU A 18 16.16 -8.44 6.92
N ARG A 19 17.27 -7.72 6.78
CA ARG A 19 18.46 -7.86 7.65
C ARG A 19 18.38 -7.02 8.92
N SER A 20 17.48 -6.05 8.99
CA SER A 20 17.31 -5.18 10.15
C SER A 20 16.03 -5.52 10.92
N PRO A 21 16.11 -6.15 12.10
CA PRO A 21 14.94 -6.43 12.93
C PRO A 21 14.13 -5.18 13.24
N ARG A 22 14.79 -4.04 13.41
CA ARG A 22 14.14 -2.74 13.65
C ARG A 22 13.27 -2.31 12.47
N LEU A 23 13.78 -2.42 11.23
CA LEU A 23 13.02 -2.06 10.03
C LEU A 23 11.91 -3.06 9.76
N LEU A 24 12.12 -4.35 10.02
CA LEU A 24 11.08 -5.38 9.94
C LEU A 24 9.93 -5.07 10.90
N LEU A 25 10.24 -4.74 12.16
CA LEU A 25 9.22 -4.39 13.14
C LEU A 25 8.45 -3.12 12.72
N LEU A 26 9.14 -2.07 12.30
CA LEU A 26 8.49 -0.86 11.78
C LEU A 26 7.56 -1.16 10.60
N GLY A 27 7.94 -2.09 9.74
CA GLY A 27 7.12 -2.50 8.60
C GLY A 27 5.93 -3.38 8.99
N ALA A 28 6.10 -4.26 9.99
CA ALA A 28 5.08 -5.22 10.39
C ALA A 28 4.07 -4.67 11.42
N VAL A 29 4.48 -3.73 12.28
CA VAL A 29 3.66 -3.18 13.36
C VAL A 29 2.30 -2.65 12.87
N PRO A 30 2.19 -1.87 11.77
CA PRO A 30 0.90 -1.41 11.29
C PRO A 30 -0.06 -2.56 10.98
N ALA A 31 0.44 -3.59 10.27
CA ALA A 31 -0.35 -4.75 9.92
C ALA A 31 -0.79 -5.54 11.15
N LEU A 32 0.08 -5.68 12.16
CA LEU A 32 -0.24 -6.33 13.43
C LEU A 32 -1.33 -5.56 14.20
N ILE A 33 -1.20 -4.23 14.31
CA ILE A 33 -2.20 -3.39 14.96
C ILE A 33 -3.55 -3.57 14.27
N VAL A 34 -3.61 -3.42 12.96
CA VAL A 34 -4.84 -3.58 12.19
C VAL A 34 -5.40 -4.99 12.33
N SER A 35 -4.55 -6.03 12.28
CA SER A 35 -4.98 -7.42 12.45
C SER A 35 -5.67 -7.65 13.79
N VAL A 36 -5.17 -7.08 14.88
CA VAL A 36 -5.82 -7.20 16.21
C VAL A 36 -7.24 -6.65 16.18
N PHE A 37 -7.44 -5.46 15.59
CA PHE A 37 -8.78 -4.86 15.46
C PHE A 37 -9.70 -5.69 14.57
N TYR A 38 -9.20 -6.23 13.46
CA TYR A 38 -10.00 -7.08 12.57
C TYR A 38 -10.37 -8.41 13.20
N VAL A 39 -9.46 -9.04 13.94
CA VAL A 39 -9.76 -10.27 14.70
C VAL A 39 -10.80 -9.99 15.77
N ALA A 40 -10.69 -8.89 16.52
CA ALA A 40 -11.69 -8.51 17.50
C ALA A 40 -13.06 -8.23 16.85
N ALA A 41 -13.09 -7.53 15.72
CA ALA A 41 -14.32 -7.29 14.97
C ALA A 41 -14.94 -8.57 14.43
N LEU A 42 -14.11 -9.51 13.95
CA LEU A 42 -14.58 -10.82 13.49
C LEU A 42 -15.17 -11.65 14.63
N ILE A 43 -14.53 -11.67 15.79
CA ILE A 43 -15.06 -12.35 17.00
C ILE A 43 -16.42 -11.75 17.38
N ALA A 44 -16.52 -10.42 17.40
CA ALA A 44 -17.77 -9.72 17.69
C ALA A 44 -18.86 -10.07 16.65
N LEU A 45 -18.51 -10.06 15.35
CA LEU A 45 -19.43 -10.43 14.28
C LEU A 45 -19.95 -11.85 14.47
N VAL A 46 -19.07 -12.81 14.73
CA VAL A 46 -19.47 -14.22 14.94
C VAL A 46 -20.40 -14.36 16.15
N ALA A 47 -20.10 -13.62 17.24
CA ALA A 47 -20.92 -13.64 18.45
C ALA A 47 -22.33 -13.07 18.20
N TRP A 48 -22.45 -12.02 17.41
CA TRP A 48 -23.74 -11.36 17.13
C TRP A 48 -24.45 -11.86 15.87
N LEU A 49 -23.82 -12.75 15.11
CA LEU A 49 -24.35 -13.24 13.83
C LEU A 49 -25.76 -13.84 13.94
N PRO A 50 -26.10 -14.66 14.98
CA PRO A 50 -27.45 -15.20 15.14
C PRO A 50 -28.49 -14.09 15.33
N ASP A 51 -28.20 -13.10 16.19
CA ASP A 51 -29.13 -12.00 16.47
C ASP A 51 -29.30 -11.12 15.23
N LEU A 52 -28.22 -10.82 14.51
CA LEU A 52 -28.28 -10.08 13.25
C LEU A 52 -29.11 -10.82 12.20
N ALA A 53 -28.99 -12.14 12.11
CA ALA A 53 -29.77 -12.94 11.17
C ALA A 53 -31.28 -12.82 11.46
N VAL A 54 -31.68 -12.87 12.73
CA VAL A 54 -33.08 -12.66 13.16
C VAL A 54 -33.55 -11.25 12.81
N VAL A 55 -32.76 -10.22 13.12
CA VAL A 55 -33.12 -8.81 12.87
C VAL A 55 -33.36 -8.54 11.38
N VAL A 56 -32.61 -9.16 10.47
CA VAL A 56 -32.77 -8.93 9.03
C VAL A 56 -33.82 -9.83 8.37
N THR A 57 -34.42 -10.79 9.10
CA THR A 57 -35.41 -11.72 8.57
C THR A 57 -36.76 -11.66 9.30
N PRO A 58 -37.33 -10.49 9.62
CA PRO A 58 -38.61 -10.40 10.30
C PRO A 58 -39.78 -10.98 9.46
N PHE A 59 -39.61 -11.06 8.15
CA PHE A 59 -40.54 -11.65 7.23
C PHE A 59 -40.74 -13.18 7.42
N ALA A 60 -39.80 -13.84 8.11
CA ALA A 60 -39.82 -15.26 8.36
C ALA A 60 -40.53 -15.65 9.66
N ASP A 61 -40.98 -14.69 10.48
CA ASP A 61 -41.60 -14.97 11.80
C ASP A 61 -42.88 -15.81 11.70
N GLY A 62 -43.63 -15.70 10.59
CA GLY A 62 -44.85 -16.47 10.33
C GLY A 62 -44.61 -17.81 9.61
N TRP A 63 -43.38 -18.20 9.35
CA TRP A 63 -43.03 -19.40 8.61
C TRP A 63 -42.99 -20.63 9.52
N SER A 64 -43.03 -21.85 8.92
CA SER A 64 -42.76 -23.07 9.67
C SER A 64 -41.33 -23.07 10.25
N ASP A 65 -41.11 -23.76 11.36
CA ASP A 65 -39.83 -23.76 12.07
C ASP A 65 -38.64 -24.13 11.18
N GLY A 66 -38.80 -25.10 10.27
CA GLY A 66 -37.75 -25.48 9.33
C GLY A 66 -37.43 -24.36 8.29
N ALA A 67 -38.49 -23.72 7.76
CA ALA A 67 -38.31 -22.63 6.79
C ALA A 67 -37.70 -21.38 7.45
N ARG A 68 -38.13 -21.07 8.68
CA ARG A 68 -37.57 -19.95 9.47
C ARG A 68 -36.08 -20.19 9.78
N THR A 69 -35.72 -21.38 10.25
CA THR A 69 -34.32 -21.73 10.50
C THR A 69 -33.48 -21.63 9.24
N THR A 70 -34.00 -22.09 8.09
CA THR A 70 -33.29 -21.96 6.80
C THR A 70 -33.08 -20.48 6.41
N ALA A 71 -34.11 -19.65 6.62
CA ALA A 71 -33.99 -18.20 6.35
C ALA A 71 -32.91 -17.53 7.23
N HIS A 72 -32.89 -17.85 8.53
CA HIS A 72 -31.87 -17.32 9.45
C HIS A 72 -30.47 -17.79 9.07
N VAL A 73 -30.25 -19.06 8.72
CA VAL A 73 -28.96 -19.60 8.28
C VAL A 73 -28.51 -18.92 6.97
N ALA A 74 -29.42 -18.75 6.00
CA ALA A 74 -29.10 -18.09 4.74
C ALA A 74 -28.74 -16.61 4.95
N ALA A 75 -29.48 -15.90 5.81
CA ALA A 75 -29.18 -14.52 6.17
C ALA A 75 -27.84 -14.39 6.89
N GLY A 76 -27.56 -15.27 7.85
CA GLY A 76 -26.27 -15.32 8.54
C GLY A 76 -25.11 -15.55 7.58
N ALA A 77 -25.24 -16.51 6.65
CA ALA A 77 -24.23 -16.77 5.62
C ALA A 77 -24.02 -15.55 4.70
N ALA A 78 -25.10 -14.87 4.31
CA ALA A 78 -25.02 -13.65 3.49
C ALA A 78 -24.30 -12.51 4.25
N ILE A 79 -24.64 -12.28 5.52
CA ILE A 79 -23.99 -11.28 6.39
C ILE A 79 -22.50 -11.60 6.54
N ALA A 80 -22.17 -12.85 6.84
CA ALA A 80 -20.78 -13.28 7.00
C ALA A 80 -19.96 -13.09 5.70
N GLY A 81 -20.53 -13.47 4.56
CA GLY A 81 -19.92 -13.30 3.25
C GLY A 81 -19.69 -11.83 2.88
N ALA A 82 -20.69 -10.97 3.10
CA ALA A 82 -20.58 -9.54 2.88
C ALA A 82 -19.53 -8.90 3.80
N ALA A 83 -19.54 -9.24 5.09
CA ALA A 83 -18.57 -8.74 6.06
C ALA A 83 -17.15 -9.22 5.73
N ALA A 84 -16.96 -10.46 5.32
CA ALA A 84 -15.66 -10.98 4.88
C ALA A 84 -15.14 -10.22 3.66
N THR A 85 -16.00 -9.94 2.68
CA THR A 85 -15.64 -9.16 1.49
C THR A 85 -15.20 -7.74 1.87
N VAL A 86 -16.00 -7.04 2.69
CA VAL A 86 -15.68 -5.71 3.19
C VAL A 86 -14.37 -5.74 3.99
N ALA A 87 -14.20 -6.74 4.88
CA ALA A 87 -12.99 -6.87 5.68
C ALA A 87 -11.74 -7.01 4.82
N VAL A 88 -11.75 -7.87 3.80
CA VAL A 88 -10.58 -8.05 2.91
C VAL A 88 -10.23 -6.75 2.18
N VAL A 89 -11.22 -6.05 1.63
CA VAL A 89 -11.00 -4.80 0.88
C VAL A 89 -10.49 -3.69 1.81
N THR A 90 -11.12 -3.52 2.97
CA THR A 90 -10.78 -2.43 3.90
C THR A 90 -9.51 -2.71 4.70
N PHE A 91 -9.18 -3.96 4.96
CA PHE A 91 -7.96 -4.34 5.68
C PHE A 91 -6.70 -3.75 5.03
N VAL A 92 -6.58 -3.91 3.72
CA VAL A 92 -5.42 -3.36 2.98
C VAL A 92 -5.39 -1.84 3.07
N ALA A 93 -6.53 -1.19 2.84
CA ALA A 93 -6.62 0.27 2.87
C ALA A 93 -6.29 0.84 4.27
N VAL A 94 -6.84 0.24 5.33
CA VAL A 94 -6.58 0.65 6.72
C VAL A 94 -5.12 0.38 7.10
N THR A 95 -4.57 -0.77 6.71
CA THR A 95 -3.16 -1.09 6.98
C THR A 95 -2.22 -0.09 6.32
N LEU A 96 -2.49 0.33 5.09
CA LEU A 96 -1.69 1.35 4.41
C LEU A 96 -1.84 2.72 5.08
N ALA A 97 -3.05 3.11 5.48
CA ALA A 97 -3.29 4.38 6.15
C ALA A 97 -2.59 4.46 7.51
N VAL A 98 -2.70 3.40 8.34
CA VAL A 98 -2.00 3.30 9.62
C VAL A 98 -0.49 3.18 9.42
N GLY A 99 -0.06 2.53 8.34
CA GLY A 99 1.34 2.28 8.00
C GLY A 99 2.12 3.54 7.59
N GLY A 100 1.45 4.58 7.10
CA GLY A 100 2.10 5.79 6.58
C GLY A 100 3.23 6.32 7.46
N PRO A 101 2.99 6.70 8.72
CA PRO A 101 4.02 7.22 9.62
C PRO A 101 5.19 6.24 9.87
N PHE A 102 4.90 4.94 9.88
CA PHE A 102 5.92 3.90 10.07
C PHE A 102 6.82 3.76 8.84
N TYR A 103 6.24 3.82 7.64
CA TYR A 103 7.00 3.76 6.38
C TYR A 103 7.80 5.04 6.14
N GLU A 104 7.29 6.21 6.55
CA GLU A 104 8.05 7.45 6.58
C GLU A 104 9.28 7.32 7.49
N LYS A 105 9.08 6.81 8.71
CA LYS A 105 10.19 6.60 9.65
C LYS A 105 11.21 5.58 9.15
N LEU A 106 10.74 4.53 8.48
CA LEU A 106 11.62 3.55 7.84
C LEU A 106 12.45 4.21 6.74
N ALA A 107 11.82 5.01 5.87
CA ALA A 107 12.52 5.73 4.81
C ALA A 107 13.55 6.72 5.37
N GLU A 108 13.23 7.42 6.46
CA GLU A 108 14.18 8.31 7.16
C GLU A 108 15.40 7.55 7.68
N ILE A 109 15.20 6.41 8.36
CA ILE A 109 16.32 5.62 8.90
C ILE A 109 17.24 5.15 7.77
N VAL A 110 16.66 4.64 6.68
CA VAL A 110 17.45 4.20 5.51
C VAL A 110 18.21 5.36 4.87
N ASP A 111 17.60 6.54 4.79
CA ASP A 111 18.23 7.72 4.21
C ASP A 111 19.34 8.26 5.13
N ASP A 112 19.13 8.27 6.45
CA ASP A 112 20.11 8.71 7.44
C ASP A 112 21.36 7.83 7.45
N GLU A 113 21.19 6.50 7.37
CA GLU A 113 22.31 5.54 7.28
C GLU A 113 23.20 5.77 6.05
N LEU A 114 22.66 6.44 5.03
CA LEU A 114 23.38 6.79 3.80
C LEU A 114 23.90 8.24 3.79
N GLY A 115 23.79 8.96 4.91
CA GLY A 115 24.22 10.35 5.01
C GLY A 115 23.27 11.33 4.34
N ALA A 116 21.99 11.26 4.70
CA ALA A 116 20.98 12.19 4.21
C ALA A 116 21.22 13.62 4.72
N PRO A 117 20.79 14.65 3.95
CA PRO A 117 20.76 16.01 4.44
C PRO A 117 19.81 16.13 5.64
N PRO A 118 20.06 17.08 6.55
CA PRO A 118 19.13 17.36 7.63
C PRO A 118 17.73 17.63 7.08
N ALA A 119 16.70 17.17 7.78
CA ALA A 119 15.32 17.44 7.42
C ALA A 119 15.08 18.95 7.45
N LEU A 120 14.39 19.48 6.42
CA LEU A 120 13.98 20.87 6.42
C LEU A 120 13.07 21.15 7.61
N ALA A 121 13.35 22.21 8.35
CA ALA A 121 12.51 22.65 9.46
C ALA A 121 11.14 23.10 8.93
N THR A 122 10.19 22.21 8.91
CA THR A 122 8.80 22.51 8.52
C THR A 122 7.90 22.31 9.72
N SER A 123 6.88 23.18 9.90
CA SER A 123 5.94 22.99 10.98
C SER A 123 5.15 21.67 10.76
N TRP A 124 4.84 20.98 11.82
CA TRP A 124 4.04 19.74 11.80
C TRP A 124 2.73 19.94 11.02
N ALA A 125 2.02 21.05 11.29
CA ALA A 125 0.76 21.36 10.61
C ALA A 125 0.93 21.49 9.09
N SER A 126 2.00 22.14 8.61
CA SER A 126 2.25 22.27 7.17
C SER A 126 2.65 20.94 6.52
N SER A 127 3.30 20.06 7.26
CA SER A 127 3.66 18.71 6.78
C SER A 127 2.42 17.83 6.64
N VAL A 128 1.54 17.83 7.64
CA VAL A 128 0.26 17.12 7.59
C VAL A 128 -0.64 17.64 6.46
N ALA A 129 -0.79 18.97 6.33
CA ALA A 129 -1.61 19.56 5.27
C ALA A 129 -1.10 19.19 3.87
N ARG A 130 0.23 19.21 3.67
CA ARG A 130 0.85 18.75 2.40
C ARG A 130 0.61 17.26 2.17
N GLY A 131 0.81 16.42 3.19
CA GLY A 131 0.58 14.98 3.10
C GLY A 131 -0.86 14.64 2.71
N VAL A 132 -1.84 15.27 3.36
CA VAL A 132 -3.26 15.10 3.04
C VAL A 132 -3.57 15.55 1.60
N ARG A 133 -3.09 16.74 1.20
CA ARG A 133 -3.29 17.25 -0.16
C ARG A 133 -2.66 16.33 -1.21
N ASP A 134 -1.42 15.94 -1.00
CA ASP A 134 -0.69 15.05 -1.92
C ASP A 134 -1.39 13.67 -2.02
N GLY A 135 -1.83 13.13 -0.88
CA GLY A 135 -2.58 11.88 -0.81
C GLY A 135 -3.91 11.95 -1.58
N LEU A 136 -4.71 13.01 -1.37
CA LEU A 136 -5.96 13.22 -2.12
C LEU A 136 -5.72 13.34 -3.63
N LEU A 137 -4.66 14.04 -4.05
CA LEU A 137 -4.29 14.12 -5.46
C LEU A 137 -3.87 12.76 -6.03
N LEU A 138 -3.13 11.94 -5.27
CA LEU A 138 -2.73 10.59 -5.70
C LEU A 138 -3.94 9.65 -5.77
N VAL A 139 -4.87 9.72 -4.81
CA VAL A 139 -6.14 8.99 -4.87
C VAL A 139 -6.94 9.38 -6.10
N GLY A 140 -7.09 10.68 -6.38
CA GLY A 140 -7.77 11.16 -7.57
C GLY A 140 -7.12 10.66 -8.87
N LEU A 141 -5.78 10.66 -8.94
CA LEU A 141 -5.04 10.12 -10.08
C LEU A 141 -5.21 8.60 -10.22
N SER A 142 -5.27 7.87 -9.11
CA SER A 142 -5.50 6.43 -9.11
C SER A 142 -6.89 6.09 -9.60
N LEU A 143 -7.91 6.81 -9.14
CA LEU A 143 -9.30 6.67 -9.62
C LEU A 143 -9.42 7.01 -11.10
N LEU A 144 -8.79 8.10 -11.54
CA LEU A 144 -8.78 8.49 -12.96
C LEU A 144 -8.12 7.42 -13.84
N ALA A 145 -7.05 6.77 -13.34
CA ALA A 145 -6.39 5.68 -14.05
C ALA A 145 -7.20 4.38 -14.00
N ALA A 146 -7.95 4.13 -12.93
CA ALA A 146 -8.75 2.92 -12.78
C ALA A 146 -9.86 2.79 -13.83
N VAL A 147 -10.48 3.91 -14.23
CA VAL A 147 -11.56 3.91 -15.23
C VAL A 147 -11.11 3.33 -16.58
N PRO A 148 -10.05 3.85 -17.26
CA PRO A 148 -9.61 3.27 -18.53
C PRO A 148 -9.05 1.85 -18.38
N LEU A 149 -8.44 1.51 -17.24
CA LEU A 149 -7.97 0.16 -16.95
C LEU A 149 -9.14 -0.81 -16.82
N PHE A 150 -10.23 -0.40 -16.17
CA PHE A 150 -11.45 -1.18 -16.06
C PHE A 150 -12.07 -1.41 -17.45
N VAL A 151 -12.23 -0.35 -18.25
CA VAL A 151 -12.76 -0.43 -19.61
C VAL A 151 -11.89 -1.35 -20.48
N LEU A 152 -10.55 -1.23 -20.39
CA LEU A 152 -9.62 -2.11 -21.07
C LEU A 152 -9.80 -3.58 -20.65
N GLY A 153 -10.04 -3.83 -19.36
CA GLY A 153 -10.28 -5.17 -18.81
C GLY A 153 -11.55 -5.84 -19.34
N LEU A 154 -12.53 -5.06 -19.84
CA LEU A 154 -13.77 -5.58 -20.41
C LEU A 154 -13.58 -6.15 -21.84
N VAL A 155 -12.45 -5.90 -22.50
CA VAL A 155 -12.17 -6.46 -23.83
C VAL A 155 -11.97 -7.97 -23.72
N PRO A 156 -12.75 -8.80 -24.43
CA PRO A 156 -12.64 -10.25 -24.32
C PRO A 156 -11.24 -10.76 -24.64
N VAL A 157 -10.79 -11.77 -23.91
CA VAL A 157 -9.51 -12.50 -24.07
C VAL A 157 -8.27 -11.66 -23.78
N ALA A 158 -8.02 -10.57 -24.53
CA ALA A 158 -6.81 -9.75 -24.39
C ALA A 158 -6.90 -8.70 -23.27
N GLY A 159 -8.11 -8.25 -22.94
CA GLY A 159 -8.36 -7.16 -21.98
C GLY A 159 -7.77 -7.38 -20.59
N PRO A 160 -8.04 -8.51 -19.93
CA PRO A 160 -7.51 -8.78 -18.61
C PRO A 160 -5.96 -8.74 -18.55
N VAL A 161 -5.30 -9.29 -19.55
CA VAL A 161 -3.82 -9.29 -19.63
C VAL A 161 -3.29 -7.87 -19.83
N LEU A 162 -3.85 -7.14 -20.81
CA LEU A 162 -3.43 -5.77 -21.11
C LEU A 162 -3.71 -4.83 -19.94
N ALA A 163 -4.88 -4.97 -19.30
CA ALA A 163 -5.24 -4.20 -18.11
C ALA A 163 -4.30 -4.48 -16.95
N SER A 164 -3.92 -5.73 -16.71
CA SER A 164 -2.98 -6.10 -15.64
C SER A 164 -1.59 -5.53 -15.89
N VAL A 165 -1.09 -5.59 -17.10
CA VAL A 165 0.21 -5.00 -17.47
C VAL A 165 0.16 -3.47 -17.30
N ALA A 166 -0.88 -2.83 -17.82
CA ALA A 166 -1.06 -1.39 -17.70
C ALA A 166 -1.22 -0.96 -16.22
N ALA A 167 -1.97 -1.75 -15.41
CA ALA A 167 -2.10 -1.52 -13.99
C ALA A 167 -0.76 -1.62 -13.25
N ALA A 168 0.08 -2.59 -13.59
CA ALA A 168 1.42 -2.72 -13.00
C ALA A 168 2.33 -1.52 -13.36
N LEU A 169 2.26 -1.01 -14.57
CA LEU A 169 3.03 0.16 -15.02
C LEU A 169 2.55 1.45 -14.34
N VAL A 170 1.24 1.68 -14.34
CA VAL A 170 0.65 2.89 -13.76
C VAL A 170 0.71 2.83 -12.23
N GLY A 171 0.26 1.73 -11.63
CA GLY A 171 0.23 1.52 -10.19
C GLY A 171 1.64 1.52 -9.59
N GLY A 172 2.58 0.81 -10.21
CA GLY A 172 3.98 0.82 -9.78
C GLY A 172 4.59 2.22 -9.79
N ARG A 173 4.23 3.03 -10.79
CA ARG A 173 4.68 4.42 -10.85
C ARG A 173 4.04 5.31 -9.78
N LEU A 174 2.71 5.21 -9.57
CA LEU A 174 2.01 5.98 -8.54
C LEU A 174 2.53 5.62 -7.15
N LEU A 175 2.76 4.33 -6.92
CA LEU A 175 3.35 3.83 -5.67
C LEU A 175 4.76 4.41 -5.44
N MET A 176 5.59 4.53 -6.47
CA MET A 176 6.92 5.17 -6.32
C MET A 176 6.84 6.66 -6.04
N ILE A 177 5.84 7.39 -6.55
CA ILE A 177 5.61 8.80 -6.22
C ILE A 177 5.30 8.95 -4.72
N GLU A 178 4.54 8.04 -4.16
CA GLU A 178 4.17 8.02 -2.75
C GLU A 178 5.33 7.56 -1.86
N LEU A 179 5.89 6.39 -2.11
CA LEU A 179 6.94 5.81 -1.26
C LEU A 179 8.27 6.58 -1.30
N SER A 180 8.56 7.33 -2.37
CA SER A 180 9.73 8.22 -2.43
C SER A 180 9.47 9.59 -1.77
N ALA A 181 8.24 9.86 -1.33
CA ALA A 181 7.86 11.15 -0.77
C ALA A 181 8.72 11.55 0.43
N PRO A 182 8.96 10.70 1.45
CA PRO A 182 9.75 11.11 2.62
C PRO A 182 11.16 11.57 2.24
N ALA A 183 11.86 10.77 1.42
CA ALA A 183 13.22 11.08 0.99
C ALA A 183 13.30 12.36 0.12
N LEU A 184 12.34 12.57 -0.78
CA LEU A 184 12.35 13.72 -1.69
C LEU A 184 11.80 14.99 -1.02
N GLN A 185 10.83 14.90 -0.11
CA GLN A 185 10.34 16.03 0.69
C GLN A 185 11.43 16.57 1.61
N ARG A 186 12.24 15.69 2.19
CA ARG A 186 13.41 16.07 2.99
C ARG A 186 14.39 16.95 2.20
N ARG A 187 14.40 16.79 0.87
CA ARG A 187 15.19 17.59 -0.08
C ARG A 187 14.43 18.78 -0.66
N GLY A 188 13.26 19.10 -0.11
CA GLY A 188 12.44 20.25 -0.50
C GLY A 188 11.60 20.07 -1.75
N LEU A 189 11.54 18.88 -2.35
CA LEU A 189 10.79 18.65 -3.58
C LEU A 189 9.28 18.52 -3.29
N ASP A 190 8.48 19.29 -4.01
CA ASP A 190 7.03 19.18 -4.01
C ASP A 190 6.54 17.97 -4.86
N LEU A 191 5.23 17.70 -4.85
CA LEU A 191 4.65 16.58 -5.61
C LEU A 191 4.89 16.70 -7.12
N ARG A 192 4.89 17.92 -7.68
CA ARG A 192 5.12 18.14 -9.12
C ARG A 192 6.57 17.85 -9.48
N GLU A 193 7.49 18.32 -8.68
CA GLU A 193 8.94 18.11 -8.84
C GLU A 193 9.28 16.62 -8.68
N ARG A 194 8.72 15.93 -7.67
CA ARG A 194 8.87 14.48 -7.50
C ARG A 194 8.38 13.71 -8.73
N ARG A 195 7.18 14.03 -9.23
CA ARG A 195 6.63 13.43 -10.46
C ARG A 195 7.49 13.69 -11.68
N ARG A 196 8.09 14.89 -11.79
CA ARG A 196 9.00 15.25 -12.87
C ARG A 196 10.32 14.47 -12.76
N LEU A 197 10.90 14.41 -11.57
CA LEU A 197 12.14 13.67 -11.33
C LEU A 197 12.00 12.18 -11.65
N LEU A 198 10.94 11.52 -11.17
CA LEU A 198 10.66 10.13 -11.48
C LEU A 198 10.39 9.87 -12.98
N ARG A 199 10.06 10.92 -13.75
CA ARG A 199 9.90 10.85 -15.21
C ARG A 199 11.22 10.88 -15.97
N THR A 200 12.28 11.42 -15.40
CA THR A 200 13.58 11.55 -16.10
C THR A 200 14.19 10.20 -16.42
N ARG A 201 14.02 9.21 -15.51
CA ARG A 201 14.51 7.83 -15.67
C ARG A 201 13.37 6.84 -15.42
N ARG A 202 12.40 6.81 -16.34
CA ARG A 202 11.18 5.98 -16.21
C ARG A 202 11.48 4.50 -16.07
N ALA A 203 12.44 3.99 -16.83
CA ALA A 203 12.81 2.58 -16.81
C ALA A 203 13.38 2.18 -15.44
N LEU A 204 14.18 3.04 -14.81
CA LEU A 204 14.66 2.85 -13.45
C LEU A 204 13.51 2.86 -12.44
N THR A 205 12.60 3.83 -12.55
CA THR A 205 11.42 3.94 -11.68
C THR A 205 10.52 2.71 -11.79
N TRP A 206 10.27 2.20 -12.99
CA TRP A 206 9.50 0.96 -13.19
C TRP A 206 10.23 -0.28 -12.66
N GLY A 207 11.56 -0.33 -12.76
CA GLY A 207 12.35 -1.41 -12.20
C GLY A 207 12.18 -1.57 -10.69
N VAL A 208 11.90 -0.49 -9.96
CA VAL A 208 11.55 -0.53 -8.52
C VAL A 208 10.04 -0.69 -8.32
N GLY A 209 9.24 0.07 -9.06
CA GLY A 209 7.80 0.21 -8.82
C GLY A 209 7.00 -1.03 -9.19
N ILE A 210 7.32 -1.70 -10.31
CA ILE A 210 6.55 -2.88 -10.74
C ILE A 210 6.67 -4.03 -9.73
N PRO A 211 7.86 -4.48 -9.30
CA PRO A 211 7.95 -5.54 -8.32
C PRO A 211 7.31 -5.15 -6.99
N THR A 212 7.46 -3.90 -6.53
CA THR A 212 6.79 -3.42 -5.32
C THR A 212 5.28 -3.52 -5.46
N TYR A 213 4.70 -3.06 -6.57
CA TYR A 213 3.27 -3.08 -6.82
C TYR A 213 2.71 -4.51 -6.91
N LEU A 214 3.37 -5.38 -7.66
CA LEU A 214 2.92 -6.76 -7.85
C LEU A 214 2.97 -7.55 -6.54
N LEU A 215 4.04 -7.38 -5.75
CA LEU A 215 4.15 -8.04 -4.44
C LEU A 215 3.17 -7.45 -3.42
N ALA A 216 2.94 -6.13 -3.46
CA ALA A 216 1.95 -5.48 -2.60
C ALA A 216 0.50 -5.86 -2.95
N ALA A 217 0.22 -6.35 -4.16
CA ALA A 217 -1.09 -6.87 -4.53
C ALA A 217 -1.44 -8.18 -3.81
N ILE A 218 -0.48 -8.88 -3.21
CA ILE A 218 -0.68 -10.10 -2.42
C ILE A 218 -0.73 -9.71 -0.94
N PRO A 219 -1.89 -9.80 -0.25
CA PRO A 219 -2.09 -9.21 1.08
C PRO A 219 -1.04 -9.60 2.13
N LEU A 220 -0.68 -10.87 2.25
CA LEU A 220 0.34 -11.32 3.20
C LEU A 220 1.75 -10.87 2.81
N VAL A 221 2.03 -10.81 1.52
CA VAL A 221 3.32 -10.35 1.00
C VAL A 221 3.45 -8.83 1.12
N ALA A 222 2.34 -8.11 1.03
CA ALA A 222 2.28 -6.65 1.18
C ALA A 222 2.90 -6.16 2.49
N ILE A 223 2.76 -6.93 3.57
CA ILE A 223 3.35 -6.64 4.90
C ILE A 223 4.87 -6.43 4.81
N LEU A 224 5.54 -7.15 3.92
CA LEU A 224 6.97 -7.02 3.68
C LEU A 224 7.28 -6.20 2.42
N ALA A 225 6.43 -6.28 1.40
CA ALA A 225 6.65 -5.61 0.12
C ALA A 225 6.60 -4.08 0.23
N ILE A 226 5.71 -3.52 1.05
CA ILE A 226 5.60 -2.08 1.23
C ILE A 226 6.81 -1.50 1.99
N PRO A 227 7.25 -2.06 3.14
CA PRO A 227 8.50 -1.65 3.78
C PRO A 227 9.72 -1.77 2.86
N ALA A 228 9.86 -2.90 2.17
CA ALA A 228 10.94 -3.11 1.19
C ALA A 228 10.90 -2.09 0.05
N GLY A 229 9.69 -1.80 -0.46
CA GLY A 229 9.43 -0.79 -1.45
C GLY A 229 9.76 0.62 -0.97
N SER A 230 9.46 0.96 0.29
CA SER A 230 9.80 2.24 0.91
C SER A 230 11.33 2.43 1.01
N ALA A 231 12.05 1.42 1.48
CA ALA A 231 13.51 1.44 1.47
C ALA A 231 14.07 1.57 0.05
N ALA A 232 13.55 0.80 -0.91
CA ALA A 232 13.96 0.86 -2.30
C ALA A 232 13.63 2.20 -2.98
N ALA A 233 12.49 2.81 -2.64
CA ALA A 233 12.10 4.14 -3.13
C ALA A 233 13.02 5.24 -2.58
N THR A 234 13.53 5.10 -1.35
CA THR A 234 14.56 5.96 -0.80
C THR A 234 15.87 5.84 -1.59
N LEU A 235 16.31 4.61 -1.90
CA LEU A 235 17.47 4.38 -2.76
C LEU A 235 17.26 4.93 -4.18
N LEU A 236 16.06 4.76 -4.74
CA LEU A 236 15.69 5.33 -6.04
C LEU A 236 15.76 6.87 -6.03
N ALA A 237 15.25 7.51 -4.98
CA ALA A 237 15.30 8.97 -4.83
C ALA A 237 16.74 9.47 -4.83
N ARG A 238 17.63 8.80 -4.10
CA ARG A 238 19.08 9.09 -4.05
C ARG A 238 19.74 8.89 -5.42
N GLU A 239 19.50 7.77 -6.06
CA GLU A 239 20.04 7.45 -7.40
C GLU A 239 19.65 8.51 -8.45
N LEU A 240 18.37 8.94 -8.41
CA LEU A 240 17.88 10.00 -9.31
C LEU A 240 18.50 11.36 -9.03
N ARG A 241 19.00 11.57 -7.83
CA ARG A 241 19.70 12.79 -7.39
C ARG A 241 21.21 12.70 -7.57
N GLY A 242 21.75 11.55 -8.00
CA GLY A 242 23.19 11.31 -8.07
C GLY A 242 23.87 11.20 -6.69
N GLU A 243 23.10 10.89 -5.66
CA GLU A 243 23.59 10.70 -4.29
C GLU A 243 24.04 9.23 -4.07
N PRO A 244 24.96 8.98 -3.12
CA PRO A 244 25.39 7.61 -2.83
C PRO A 244 24.25 6.72 -2.39
N VAL A 245 24.14 5.52 -2.97
CA VAL A 245 23.15 4.49 -2.62
C VAL A 245 23.76 3.33 -1.83
N ARG A 246 25.02 3.49 -1.38
CA ARG A 246 25.72 2.57 -0.48
C ARG A 246 26.32 3.38 0.65
N ALA A 247 26.33 2.82 1.85
CA ALA A 247 27.07 3.42 2.95
C ALA A 247 28.54 3.56 2.57
N PRO A 248 29.22 4.68 2.96
CA PRO A 248 30.64 4.80 2.79
C PRO A 248 31.31 3.61 3.49
N ALA A 249 32.31 3.00 2.85
CA ALA A 249 33.12 1.98 3.50
C ALA A 249 33.67 2.61 4.78
N GLN A 250 33.41 1.99 5.91
CA GLN A 250 34.01 2.41 7.16
C GLN A 250 35.51 2.17 6.99
N ALA A 251 36.27 3.28 6.97
CA ALA A 251 37.71 3.26 6.90
C ALA A 251 38.32 2.81 8.23
#